data_afe4cc10e2427f7f90a1a95484196284
#
_entry.id   afe4cc10e2427f7f90a1a95484196284
#
_cell.length_a   1.000
_cell.length_b   1.000
_cell.length_c   1.000
_cell.angle_alpha   90.00
_cell.angle_beta   90.00
_cell.angle_gamma   90.00
#
_symmetry.space_group_name_H-M   'P 1'
#
loop_
_entity.id
_entity.type
_entity.pdbx_description
1 polymer ?
#
loop_
_entity_poly.entity_id
_entity_poly.type
_entity_poly.pdbx_seq_one_letter_code
_entity_poly.pdbx_strand_id
1 'polypeptide(L)'
;MTKSKVYFTDFRTKLGEGLPTKLKRLIKDAGITDIDMDNKFVAIKMHFGELGNLGFLRPNYARAVSDVVKELGGHPFLTDCNTLYPGKRKNALEHLECAWENGFTPLTVGCPILIADGLKGTDDVEVPVAGGEYIEKAKIGRAIMDADVFISLTHFKGHETTGFGGAIKNIGMGCGSRAGKKEQHNDGTPTISESKCRGCKKCQKECANNGLVFNKETKKMSINPDTCAGCGRCIGACNFDAIAFENYTAVENLNCRMAEYTKAVVDGRPTFHISLVVDVSPNCDCHAENDAPILPNIGMFASYDLLALDQACVDACMNATPIRNSQLGDNLAKKDFHDHHDHFTNSTPESEWKTCLSHAEKIGLGSRDYELVVIK
;
A
#
# COMPACT_ATOMS: atom_id res chain seq x y z
N MET A 1 -19.17 -3.10 22.47
CA MET A 1 -18.62 -4.02 21.45
C MET A 1 -17.30 -4.54 21.95
N THR A 2 -16.95 -5.80 21.70
CA THR A 2 -15.63 -6.35 22.04
C THR A 2 -14.60 -5.71 21.10
N LYS A 3 -13.47 -5.25 21.65
CA LYS A 3 -12.37 -4.68 20.84
C LYS A 3 -11.80 -5.72 19.90
N SER A 4 -11.41 -5.28 18.71
CA SER A 4 -10.70 -6.15 17.75
C SER A 4 -9.29 -6.47 18.26
N LYS A 5 -8.87 -7.72 18.19
CA LYS A 5 -7.52 -8.12 18.63
C LYS A 5 -6.51 -7.88 17.51
N VAL A 6 -5.43 -7.20 17.86
CA VAL A 6 -4.25 -7.05 17.02
C VAL A 6 -3.07 -7.69 17.74
N TYR A 7 -2.47 -8.70 17.14
CA TYR A 7 -1.33 -9.41 17.67
C TYR A 7 -0.05 -8.76 17.19
N PHE A 8 0.90 -8.57 18.09
CA PHE A 8 2.15 -7.86 17.84
C PHE A 8 3.35 -8.62 18.35
N THR A 9 4.45 -8.59 17.60
CA THR A 9 5.78 -8.97 18.07
C THR A 9 6.84 -8.04 17.45
N ASP A 10 7.86 -7.67 18.23
CA ASP A 10 8.97 -6.84 17.76
C ASP A 10 9.95 -7.59 16.84
N PHE A 11 11.00 -6.93 16.34
CA PHE A 11 12.06 -7.55 15.55
C PHE A 11 13.23 -8.13 16.36
N ARG A 12 13.17 -8.10 17.68
CA ARG A 12 14.20 -8.74 18.51
C ARG A 12 14.06 -10.25 18.42
N THR A 13 15.18 -10.91 18.22
CA THR A 13 15.25 -12.37 18.08
C THR A 13 16.04 -12.99 19.24
N LYS A 14 15.87 -14.28 19.45
CA LYS A 14 16.64 -15.08 20.41
C LYS A 14 17.32 -16.23 19.68
N LEU A 15 18.27 -16.88 20.35
CA LEU A 15 18.96 -18.03 19.79
C LEU A 15 17.94 -19.12 19.40
N GLY A 16 18.02 -19.58 18.16
CA GLY A 16 17.14 -20.61 17.61
C GLY A 16 15.84 -20.10 17.00
N GLU A 17 15.52 -18.79 17.08
CA GLU A 17 14.31 -18.22 16.48
C GLU A 17 14.65 -17.01 15.58
N GLY A 18 14.71 -17.22 14.25
CA GLY A 18 14.84 -16.15 13.30
C GLY A 18 13.51 -15.48 12.96
N LEU A 19 13.55 -14.32 12.29
CA LEU A 19 12.35 -13.52 11.96
C LEU A 19 11.27 -14.29 11.17
N PRO A 20 11.60 -15.14 10.17
CA PRO A 20 10.56 -15.93 9.49
C PRO A 20 9.83 -16.91 10.43
N THR A 21 10.56 -17.56 11.36
CA THR A 21 9.96 -18.44 12.35
C THR A 21 9.09 -17.66 13.32
N LYS A 22 9.55 -16.49 13.75
CA LYS A 22 8.79 -15.58 14.62
C LYS A 22 7.50 -15.09 13.96
N LEU A 23 7.54 -14.79 12.65
CA LEU A 23 6.35 -14.45 11.87
C LEU A 23 5.35 -15.62 11.80
N LYS A 24 5.84 -16.84 11.51
CA LYS A 24 4.97 -18.05 11.52
C LYS A 24 4.28 -18.25 12.85
N ARG A 25 4.98 -18.04 13.96
CA ARG A 25 4.42 -18.12 15.32
C ARG A 25 3.36 -17.03 15.52
N LEU A 26 3.68 -15.76 15.22
CA LEU A 26 2.75 -14.65 15.36
C LEU A 26 1.42 -14.92 14.65
N ILE A 27 1.45 -15.33 13.38
CA ILE A 27 0.22 -15.53 12.61
C ILE A 27 -0.59 -16.75 13.09
N LYS A 28 0.09 -17.79 13.61
CA LYS A 28 -0.58 -18.94 14.25
C LYS A 28 -1.25 -18.53 15.57
N ASP A 29 -0.54 -17.79 16.42
CA ASP A 29 -1.07 -17.26 17.68
C ASP A 29 -2.22 -16.26 17.43
N ALA A 30 -2.21 -15.55 16.30
CA ALA A 30 -3.27 -14.65 15.87
C ALA A 30 -4.49 -15.36 15.25
N GLY A 31 -4.45 -16.70 15.15
CA GLY A 31 -5.59 -17.52 14.76
C GLY A 31 -5.71 -17.85 13.28
N ILE A 32 -4.68 -17.64 12.43
CA ILE A 32 -4.74 -18.03 11.00
C ILE A 32 -5.11 -19.52 10.83
N THR A 33 -4.84 -20.33 11.83
CA THR A 33 -5.19 -21.77 11.88
C THR A 33 -6.68 -22.06 12.00
N ASP A 34 -7.49 -21.05 12.36
CA ASP A 34 -8.94 -21.20 12.48
C ASP A 34 -9.66 -21.06 11.11
N ILE A 35 -8.91 -20.63 10.09
CA ILE A 35 -9.42 -20.57 8.71
C ILE A 35 -9.26 -21.95 8.07
N ASP A 36 -10.38 -22.51 7.61
CA ASP A 36 -10.35 -23.71 6.80
C ASP A 36 -9.72 -23.39 5.44
N MET A 37 -8.52 -23.92 5.20
CA MET A 37 -7.75 -23.74 3.95
C MET A 37 -7.58 -25.04 3.17
N ASP A 38 -8.07 -26.17 3.68
CA ASP A 38 -7.85 -27.48 3.04
C ASP A 38 -8.41 -27.51 1.62
N ASN A 39 -7.53 -27.84 0.66
CA ASN A 39 -7.81 -27.84 -0.79
C ASN A 39 -8.32 -26.52 -1.38
N LYS A 40 -8.12 -25.37 -0.71
CA LYS A 40 -8.57 -24.05 -1.16
C LYS A 40 -7.46 -23.24 -1.82
N PHE A 41 -7.83 -22.44 -2.81
CA PHE A 41 -6.94 -21.42 -3.36
C PHE A 41 -6.82 -20.23 -2.41
N VAL A 42 -5.58 -19.87 -2.06
CA VAL A 42 -5.30 -18.82 -1.10
C VAL A 42 -4.47 -17.71 -1.78
N ALA A 43 -5.10 -16.56 -2.01
CA ALA A 43 -4.41 -15.40 -2.54
C ALA A 43 -3.64 -14.67 -1.44
N ILE A 44 -2.31 -14.56 -1.58
CA ILE A 44 -1.46 -13.75 -0.70
C ILE A 44 -1.12 -12.46 -1.45
N LYS A 45 -1.82 -11.38 -1.10
CA LYS A 45 -1.62 -10.07 -1.71
C LYS A 45 -0.47 -9.33 -1.07
N MET A 46 0.49 -8.95 -1.87
CA MET A 46 1.58 -8.09 -1.44
C MET A 46 2.07 -7.19 -2.59
N HIS A 47 2.92 -6.23 -2.27
CA HIS A 47 3.62 -5.40 -3.23
C HIS A 47 5.03 -5.97 -3.46
N PHE A 48 5.44 -6.15 -4.72
CA PHE A 48 6.75 -6.74 -5.07
C PHE A 48 7.90 -5.72 -5.12
N GLY A 49 7.62 -4.43 -4.85
CA GLY A 49 8.56 -3.33 -5.06
C GLY A 49 8.63 -2.88 -6.53
N GLU A 50 8.89 -1.60 -6.78
CA GLU A 50 9.30 -1.12 -8.10
C GLU A 50 10.79 -1.38 -8.29
N LEU A 51 11.23 -1.60 -9.52
CA LEU A 51 12.65 -1.84 -9.80
C LEU A 51 13.51 -0.63 -9.37
N GLY A 52 14.53 -0.91 -8.57
CA GLY A 52 15.39 0.11 -7.96
C GLY A 52 15.05 0.43 -6.50
N ASN A 53 13.83 0.14 -6.05
CA ASN A 53 13.46 0.20 -4.64
C ASN A 53 14.03 -1.01 -3.89
N LEU A 54 14.62 -0.81 -2.73
CA LEU A 54 15.12 -1.89 -1.86
C LEU A 54 14.47 -1.90 -0.47
N GLY A 55 13.52 -1.01 -0.22
CA GLY A 55 12.78 -0.93 1.05
C GLY A 55 11.56 -1.85 1.12
N PHE A 56 11.21 -2.55 0.04
CA PHE A 56 10.07 -3.48 0.04
C PHE A 56 10.29 -4.70 0.95
N LEU A 57 9.22 -5.40 1.30
CA LEU A 57 9.30 -6.62 2.12
C LEU A 57 10.11 -7.72 1.43
N ARG A 58 11.04 -8.30 2.18
CA ARG A 58 11.88 -9.39 1.68
C ARG A 58 11.06 -10.65 1.35
N PRO A 59 11.41 -11.39 0.27
CA PRO A 59 10.73 -12.64 -0.11
C PRO A 59 10.61 -13.68 1.00
N ASN A 60 11.53 -13.65 1.97
CA ASN A 60 11.54 -14.54 3.13
C ASN A 60 10.27 -14.45 3.99
N TYR A 61 9.68 -13.26 4.09
CA TYR A 61 8.41 -13.09 4.82
C TYR A 61 7.24 -13.71 4.04
N ALA A 62 7.21 -13.52 2.72
CA ALA A 62 6.22 -14.17 1.86
C ALA A 62 6.34 -15.70 1.94
N ARG A 63 7.57 -16.22 1.96
CA ARG A 63 7.84 -17.65 2.14
C ARG A 63 7.27 -18.16 3.46
N ALA A 64 7.45 -17.45 4.56
CA ALA A 64 6.93 -17.84 5.86
C ALA A 64 5.40 -17.97 5.86
N VAL A 65 4.69 -17.02 5.21
CA VAL A 65 3.23 -17.07 5.08
C VAL A 65 2.80 -18.21 4.16
N SER A 66 3.44 -18.36 2.99
CA SER A 66 3.17 -19.45 2.03
C SER A 66 3.33 -20.84 2.67
N ASP A 67 4.38 -21.03 3.48
CA ASP A 67 4.61 -22.29 4.17
C ASP A 67 3.47 -22.60 5.17
N VAL A 68 3.00 -21.61 5.95
CA VAL A 68 1.88 -21.80 6.89
C VAL A 68 0.59 -22.16 6.14
N VAL A 69 0.29 -21.50 5.03
CA VAL A 69 -0.87 -21.85 4.20
C VAL A 69 -0.80 -23.29 3.73
N LYS A 70 0.36 -23.76 3.27
CA LYS A 70 0.58 -25.14 2.85
C LYS A 70 0.48 -26.14 4.00
N GLU A 71 1.00 -25.79 5.20
CA GLU A 71 0.83 -26.59 6.41
C GLU A 71 -0.65 -26.79 6.76
N LEU A 72 -1.53 -25.84 6.37
CA LEU A 72 -2.99 -25.90 6.55
C LEU A 72 -3.72 -26.53 5.36
N GLY A 73 -3.02 -27.14 4.40
CA GLY A 73 -3.59 -27.82 3.25
C GLY A 73 -3.99 -26.91 2.09
N GLY A 74 -3.74 -25.60 2.17
CA GLY A 74 -4.10 -24.63 1.14
C GLY A 74 -3.15 -24.60 -0.05
N HIS A 75 -3.64 -24.05 -1.17
CA HIS A 75 -2.89 -23.81 -2.40
C HIS A 75 -2.56 -22.31 -2.52
N PRO A 76 -1.44 -21.81 -1.90
CA PRO A 76 -1.11 -20.40 -1.94
C PRO A 76 -0.59 -19.97 -3.30
N PHE A 77 -0.86 -18.70 -3.64
CA PHE A 77 -0.15 -17.96 -4.68
C PHE A 77 0.06 -16.51 -4.24
N LEU A 78 1.21 -15.92 -4.59
CA LEU A 78 1.43 -14.49 -4.42
C LEU A 78 0.79 -13.72 -5.56
N THR A 79 0.24 -12.54 -5.26
CA THR A 79 -0.43 -11.73 -6.27
C THR A 79 -0.33 -10.24 -6.03
N ASP A 80 -0.42 -9.49 -7.13
CA ASP A 80 -0.63 -8.05 -7.23
C ASP A 80 -1.36 -7.77 -8.56
N CYS A 81 -1.83 -6.54 -8.79
CA CYS A 81 -2.36 -6.08 -10.07
C CYS A 81 -1.41 -5.08 -10.74
N ASN A 82 -1.50 -4.98 -12.07
CA ASN A 82 -0.71 -4.06 -12.86
C ASN A 82 -0.93 -2.59 -12.48
N THR A 83 0.09 -1.76 -12.74
CA THR A 83 0.05 -0.33 -12.42
C THR A 83 -0.49 0.53 -13.56
N LEU A 84 -0.90 1.76 -13.23
CA LEU A 84 -1.32 2.76 -14.23
C LEU A 84 -0.16 3.61 -14.77
N TYR A 85 0.97 3.66 -14.06
CA TYR A 85 2.09 4.57 -14.35
C TYR A 85 3.25 3.81 -15.01
N PRO A 86 4.17 4.53 -15.70
CA PRO A 86 5.38 3.94 -16.25
C PRO A 86 6.23 3.36 -15.13
N GLY A 87 6.79 2.21 -15.40
CA GLY A 87 7.59 1.43 -14.47
C GLY A 87 7.60 0.01 -14.98
N LYS A 88 8.20 -0.87 -14.22
CA LYS A 88 8.34 -2.27 -14.58
C LYS A 88 7.12 -3.13 -14.23
N ARG A 89 6.04 -2.54 -13.73
CA ARG A 89 4.83 -3.29 -13.32
C ARG A 89 3.57 -2.91 -14.10
N LYS A 90 3.72 -2.38 -15.33
CA LYS A 90 2.62 -1.89 -16.17
C LYS A 90 1.87 -2.98 -16.97
N ASN A 91 2.44 -4.17 -17.11
CA ASN A 91 1.82 -5.37 -17.70
C ASN A 91 2.37 -6.62 -17.00
N ALA A 92 1.68 -7.76 -17.13
CA ALA A 92 2.01 -8.95 -16.35
C ALA A 92 3.42 -9.50 -16.62
N LEU A 93 3.95 -9.39 -17.83
CA LEU A 93 5.30 -9.89 -18.13
C LEU A 93 6.37 -9.07 -17.43
N GLU A 94 6.33 -7.75 -17.65
CA GLU A 94 7.26 -6.82 -16.99
C GLU A 94 7.07 -6.84 -15.45
N HIS A 95 5.86 -7.03 -14.96
CA HIS A 95 5.55 -7.11 -13.54
C HIS A 95 6.16 -8.36 -12.89
N LEU A 96 6.07 -9.51 -13.58
CA LEU A 96 6.73 -10.75 -13.12
C LEU A 96 8.26 -10.63 -13.19
N GLU A 97 8.80 -10.03 -14.27
CA GLU A 97 10.24 -9.77 -14.37
C GLU A 97 10.72 -8.89 -13.21
N CYS A 98 10.01 -7.79 -12.91
CA CYS A 98 10.30 -6.93 -11.78
C CYS A 98 10.25 -7.69 -10.44
N ALA A 99 9.24 -8.53 -10.23
CA ALA A 99 9.16 -9.38 -9.05
C ALA A 99 10.36 -10.33 -8.95
N TRP A 100 10.79 -10.93 -10.05
CA TRP A 100 11.96 -11.83 -10.07
C TRP A 100 13.26 -11.08 -9.80
N GLU A 101 13.47 -9.92 -10.40
CA GLU A 101 14.63 -9.06 -10.14
C GLU A 101 14.70 -8.63 -8.66
N ASN A 102 13.53 -8.43 -8.03
CA ASN A 102 13.41 -8.15 -6.59
C ASN A 102 13.45 -9.42 -5.71
N GLY A 103 13.73 -10.57 -6.29
CA GLY A 103 13.95 -11.84 -5.59
C GLY A 103 12.67 -12.66 -5.30
N PHE A 104 11.52 -12.24 -5.77
CA PHE A 104 10.27 -13.01 -5.67
C PHE A 104 10.16 -14.00 -6.82
N THR A 105 10.53 -15.25 -6.57
CA THR A 105 10.39 -16.37 -7.51
C THR A 105 9.64 -17.51 -6.83
N PRO A 106 9.03 -18.45 -7.59
CA PRO A 106 8.40 -19.61 -6.98
C PRO A 106 9.33 -20.41 -6.07
N LEU A 107 10.67 -20.39 -6.33
CA LEU A 107 11.65 -21.05 -5.49
C LEU A 107 11.88 -20.32 -4.16
N THR A 108 11.97 -18.99 -4.20
CA THR A 108 12.25 -18.18 -3.00
C THR A 108 11.02 -18.05 -2.10
N VAL A 109 9.83 -17.86 -2.69
CA VAL A 109 8.58 -17.64 -1.94
C VAL A 109 7.77 -18.92 -1.69
N GLY A 110 8.15 -20.02 -2.35
CA GLY A 110 7.55 -21.34 -2.12
C GLY A 110 6.17 -21.54 -2.75
N CYS A 111 5.67 -20.64 -3.59
CA CYS A 111 4.39 -20.77 -4.28
C CYS A 111 4.42 -20.04 -5.63
N PRO A 112 3.47 -20.31 -6.55
CA PRO A 112 3.31 -19.56 -7.79
C PRO A 112 3.10 -18.06 -7.55
N ILE A 113 3.41 -17.24 -8.57
CA ILE A 113 3.14 -15.80 -8.60
C ILE A 113 2.22 -15.53 -9.79
N LEU A 114 1.08 -14.90 -9.55
CA LEU A 114 0.09 -14.55 -10.56
C LEU A 114 -0.18 -13.04 -10.52
N ILE A 115 -0.24 -12.40 -11.68
CA ILE A 115 -0.71 -11.02 -11.80
C ILE A 115 -2.22 -11.07 -12.04
N ALA A 116 -2.99 -10.62 -11.06
CA ALA A 116 -4.40 -10.95 -10.91
C ALA A 116 -5.34 -10.33 -11.95
N ASP A 117 -4.92 -9.23 -12.58
CA ASP A 117 -5.69 -8.54 -13.62
C ASP A 117 -5.20 -8.85 -15.04
N GLY A 118 -4.49 -9.96 -15.20
CA GLY A 118 -4.07 -10.51 -16.49
C GLY A 118 -3.00 -9.72 -17.21
N LEU A 119 -2.74 -10.09 -18.48
CA LEU A 119 -1.59 -9.61 -19.25
C LEU A 119 -1.52 -8.09 -19.35
N LYS A 120 -2.66 -7.42 -19.56
CA LYS A 120 -2.74 -5.98 -19.80
C LYS A 120 -3.41 -5.19 -18.66
N GLY A 121 -3.71 -5.83 -17.55
CA GLY A 121 -4.42 -5.20 -16.44
C GLY A 121 -5.93 -5.00 -16.69
N THR A 122 -6.52 -5.84 -17.54
CA THR A 122 -7.92 -5.73 -18.00
C THR A 122 -8.77 -6.95 -17.69
N ASP A 123 -8.21 -7.95 -17.03
CA ASP A 123 -8.95 -9.12 -16.56
C ASP A 123 -9.46 -8.84 -15.15
N ASP A 124 -10.65 -8.26 -15.07
CA ASP A 124 -11.29 -7.89 -13.82
C ASP A 124 -12.71 -8.41 -13.69
N VAL A 125 -13.24 -8.27 -12.49
CA VAL A 125 -14.63 -8.53 -12.15
C VAL A 125 -15.19 -7.34 -11.39
N GLU A 126 -16.42 -6.95 -11.70
CA GLU A 126 -17.15 -5.93 -10.95
C GLU A 126 -17.74 -6.53 -9.68
N VAL A 127 -17.33 -6.02 -8.53
CA VAL A 127 -17.77 -6.47 -7.20
C VAL A 127 -18.59 -5.36 -6.55
N PRO A 128 -19.86 -5.60 -6.18
CA PRO A 128 -20.67 -4.61 -5.48
C PRO A 128 -20.03 -4.19 -4.16
N VAL A 129 -20.10 -2.89 -3.83
CA VAL A 129 -19.61 -2.34 -2.56
C VAL A 129 -20.81 -2.09 -1.64
N ALA A 130 -21.03 -2.98 -0.70
CA ALA A 130 -22.13 -2.84 0.26
C ALA A 130 -21.92 -1.60 1.15
N GLY A 131 -22.82 -0.62 1.05
CA GLY A 131 -22.73 0.64 1.79
C GLY A 131 -21.68 1.61 1.25
N GLY A 132 -21.17 1.41 0.03
CA GLY A 132 -20.27 2.37 -0.64
C GLY A 132 -20.98 3.70 -0.93
N GLU A 133 -20.27 4.79 -0.78
CA GLU A 133 -20.76 6.17 -1.02
C GLU A 133 -20.17 6.75 -2.31
N TYR A 134 -19.00 6.27 -2.74
CA TYR A 134 -18.25 6.73 -3.89
C TYR A 134 -18.21 5.70 -5.02
N ILE A 135 -18.26 4.41 -4.68
CA ILE A 135 -18.13 3.28 -5.60
C ILE A 135 -19.31 2.34 -5.44
N GLU A 136 -20.08 2.16 -6.50
CA GLU A 136 -21.17 1.18 -6.53
C GLU A 136 -20.62 -0.23 -6.74
N LYS A 137 -19.67 -0.38 -7.68
CA LYS A 137 -19.03 -1.64 -8.03
C LYS A 137 -17.54 -1.41 -8.26
N ALA A 138 -16.71 -2.08 -7.46
CA ALA A 138 -15.26 -2.04 -7.61
C ALA A 138 -14.77 -3.00 -8.69
N LYS A 139 -13.81 -2.59 -9.51
CA LYS A 139 -13.18 -3.41 -10.57
C LYS A 139 -11.92 -4.08 -10.02
N ILE A 140 -12.05 -5.32 -9.61
CA ILE A 140 -11.01 -6.09 -8.92
C ILE A 140 -10.38 -7.11 -9.87
N GLY A 141 -9.06 -7.30 -9.78
CA GLY A 141 -8.36 -8.34 -10.54
C GLY A 141 -8.96 -9.72 -10.31
N ARG A 142 -9.32 -10.41 -11.39
CA ARG A 142 -10.13 -11.64 -11.36
C ARG A 142 -9.52 -12.72 -10.48
N ALA A 143 -8.23 -13.02 -10.61
CA ALA A 143 -7.60 -14.10 -9.84
C ALA A 143 -7.67 -13.89 -8.33
N ILE A 144 -7.80 -12.65 -7.87
CA ILE A 144 -8.01 -12.34 -6.44
C ILE A 144 -9.40 -12.78 -6.02
N MET A 145 -10.42 -12.53 -6.85
CA MET A 145 -11.80 -12.85 -6.50
C MET A 145 -12.13 -14.32 -6.72
N ASP A 146 -11.38 -15.03 -7.58
CA ASP A 146 -11.50 -16.48 -7.78
C ASP A 146 -10.88 -17.29 -6.62
N ALA A 147 -10.06 -16.67 -5.76
CA ALA A 147 -9.50 -17.34 -4.59
C ALA A 147 -10.54 -17.52 -3.47
N ASP A 148 -10.50 -18.66 -2.78
CA ASP A 148 -11.41 -18.98 -1.68
C ASP A 148 -11.07 -18.19 -0.39
N VAL A 149 -9.76 -17.97 -0.14
CA VAL A 149 -9.24 -17.27 1.03
C VAL A 149 -8.32 -16.14 0.58
N PHE A 150 -8.40 -15.03 1.27
CA PHE A 150 -7.56 -13.87 0.98
C PHE A 150 -6.68 -13.48 2.18
N ILE A 151 -5.38 -13.36 1.94
CA ILE A 151 -4.40 -12.91 2.92
C ILE A 151 -3.72 -11.65 2.40
N SER A 152 -3.67 -10.56 3.18
CA SER A 152 -2.82 -9.43 2.89
C SER A 152 -1.50 -9.52 3.66
N LEU A 153 -0.37 -9.43 2.94
CA LEU A 153 0.95 -9.27 3.52
C LEU A 153 1.45 -7.87 3.15
N THR A 154 1.47 -6.99 4.13
CA THR A 154 1.62 -5.55 3.93
C THR A 154 2.95 -5.03 4.46
N HIS A 155 3.68 -4.31 3.63
CA HIS A 155 4.72 -3.40 4.05
C HIS A 155 4.06 -2.08 4.50
N PHE A 156 4.16 -1.76 5.78
CA PHE A 156 3.63 -0.50 6.32
C PHE A 156 4.71 0.57 6.22
N LYS A 157 4.45 1.63 5.47
CA LYS A 157 5.42 2.71 5.16
C LYS A 157 4.70 4.02 4.85
N GLY A 158 5.48 5.12 4.72
CA GLY A 158 4.97 6.41 4.26
C GLY A 158 4.40 6.36 2.85
N HIS A 159 3.67 7.41 2.51
CA HIS A 159 3.10 7.63 1.19
C HIS A 159 2.87 9.11 0.91
N GLU A 160 3.29 9.56 -0.24
CA GLU A 160 3.30 10.97 -0.66
C GLU A 160 1.92 11.63 -0.76
N THR A 161 0.84 10.86 -0.86
CA THR A 161 -0.54 11.39 -0.97
C THR A 161 -1.40 10.95 0.22
N THR A 162 -1.39 9.66 0.53
CA THR A 162 -2.28 9.05 1.53
C THR A 162 -1.65 8.96 2.93
N GLY A 163 -0.57 9.69 3.20
CA GLY A 163 0.17 9.71 4.44
C GLY A 163 0.95 8.43 4.69
N PHE A 164 0.27 7.30 4.74
CA PHE A 164 0.90 5.98 4.81
C PHE A 164 0.25 4.97 3.87
N GLY A 165 0.96 3.90 3.58
CA GLY A 165 0.45 2.73 2.89
C GLY A 165 0.39 1.54 3.83
N GLY A 166 -0.79 1.24 4.36
CA GLY A 166 -1.11 0.10 5.20
C GLY A 166 -1.87 -1.00 4.46
N ALA A 167 -2.60 -1.85 5.22
CA ALA A 167 -3.40 -2.94 4.67
C ALA A 167 -4.53 -2.44 3.75
N ILE A 168 -5.23 -1.35 4.14
CA ILE A 168 -6.28 -0.77 3.31
C ILE A 168 -5.72 -0.37 1.95
N LYS A 169 -4.58 0.31 1.88
CA LYS A 169 -3.96 0.69 0.61
C LYS A 169 -3.45 -0.51 -0.17
N ASN A 170 -2.80 -1.46 0.50
CA ASN A 170 -2.30 -2.69 -0.15
C ASN A 170 -3.44 -3.47 -0.82
N ILE A 171 -4.62 -3.51 -0.21
CA ILE A 171 -5.79 -4.19 -0.73
C ILE A 171 -6.52 -3.29 -1.73
N GLY A 172 -7.02 -2.14 -1.31
CA GLY A 172 -7.92 -1.29 -2.11
C GLY A 172 -7.28 -0.83 -3.41
N MET A 173 -6.10 -0.19 -3.33
CA MET A 173 -5.38 0.22 -4.53
C MET A 173 -4.74 -0.99 -5.22
N GLY A 174 -4.14 -1.91 -4.46
CA GLY A 174 -3.36 -3.01 -5.00
C GLY A 174 -4.20 -4.05 -5.74
N CYS A 175 -5.40 -4.39 -5.27
CA CYS A 175 -6.29 -5.37 -5.91
C CYS A 175 -7.13 -4.79 -7.05
N GLY A 176 -7.27 -3.47 -7.15
CA GLY A 176 -7.93 -2.84 -8.28
C GLY A 176 -7.23 -3.15 -9.61
N SER A 177 -7.99 -3.52 -10.64
CA SER A 177 -7.48 -3.59 -12.01
C SER A 177 -6.98 -2.23 -12.48
N ARG A 178 -6.39 -2.13 -13.67
CA ARG A 178 -6.03 -0.81 -14.22
C ARG A 178 -7.23 0.13 -14.34
N ALA A 179 -8.41 -0.39 -14.71
CA ALA A 179 -9.64 0.39 -14.74
C ALA A 179 -10.08 0.81 -13.32
N GLY A 180 -9.96 -0.10 -12.34
CA GLY A 180 -10.24 0.18 -10.94
C GLY A 180 -9.28 1.20 -10.33
N LYS A 181 -7.98 1.10 -10.60
CA LYS A 181 -7.01 2.10 -10.17
C LYS A 181 -7.32 3.49 -10.76
N LYS A 182 -7.70 3.54 -12.05
CA LYS A 182 -8.13 4.79 -12.69
C LYS A 182 -9.36 5.38 -12.01
N GLU A 183 -10.35 4.58 -11.69
CA GLU A 183 -11.57 5.02 -11.01
C GLU A 183 -11.28 5.58 -9.62
N GLN A 184 -10.38 4.95 -8.85
CA GLN A 184 -9.97 5.46 -7.55
C GLN A 184 -9.30 6.83 -7.63
N HIS A 185 -8.55 7.13 -8.71
CA HIS A 185 -7.81 8.39 -8.90
C HIS A 185 -8.60 9.46 -9.68
N ASN A 186 -9.86 9.23 -10.08
CA ASN A 186 -10.52 10.01 -11.12
C ASN A 186 -10.90 11.44 -10.75
N ASP A 187 -10.96 11.84 -9.48
CA ASP A 187 -11.40 13.17 -9.05
C ASP A 187 -10.28 14.16 -8.76
N GLY A 188 -9.03 13.70 -8.76
CA GLY A 188 -7.89 14.54 -8.42
C GLY A 188 -7.02 14.81 -9.63
N THR A 189 -7.04 16.08 -10.12
CA THR A 189 -6.04 16.60 -11.04
C THR A 189 -5.12 17.50 -10.22
N PRO A 190 -3.82 17.19 -10.08
CA PRO A 190 -2.92 18.11 -9.42
C PRO A 190 -2.76 19.38 -10.26
N THR A 191 -2.33 20.46 -9.65
CA THR A 191 -2.06 21.74 -10.33
C THR A 191 -0.57 22.05 -10.30
N ILE A 192 -0.14 22.98 -11.15
CA ILE A 192 1.25 23.41 -11.24
C ILE A 192 1.33 24.91 -10.97
N SER A 193 2.04 25.27 -9.89
CA SER A 193 2.40 26.65 -9.62
C SER A 193 3.43 27.14 -10.65
N GLU A 194 3.04 28.06 -11.51
CA GLU A 194 3.94 28.63 -12.53
C GLU A 194 5.14 29.36 -11.92
N SER A 195 4.95 30.00 -10.75
CA SER A 195 6.03 30.72 -10.06
C SER A 195 7.14 29.77 -9.56
N LYS A 196 6.78 28.58 -9.10
CA LYS A 196 7.70 27.55 -8.61
C LYS A 196 8.25 26.68 -9.75
N CYS A 197 7.48 26.45 -10.81
CA CYS A 197 7.89 25.58 -11.91
C CYS A 197 9.14 26.08 -12.62
N ARG A 198 10.12 25.22 -12.81
CA ARG A 198 11.38 25.51 -13.54
C ARG A 198 11.42 24.91 -14.94
N GLY A 199 10.36 24.26 -15.40
CA GLY A 199 10.29 23.65 -16.73
C GLY A 199 11.28 22.52 -16.98
N CYS A 200 11.79 21.86 -15.93
CA CYS A 200 12.82 20.83 -16.02
C CYS A 200 12.35 19.50 -16.64
N LYS A 201 11.05 19.33 -16.85
CA LYS A 201 10.37 18.16 -17.47
C LYS A 201 10.54 16.83 -16.72
N LYS A 202 11.06 16.81 -15.47
CA LYS A 202 11.14 15.58 -14.69
C LYS A 202 9.76 14.94 -14.51
N CYS A 203 8.76 15.73 -14.13
CA CYS A 203 7.38 15.27 -13.98
C CYS A 203 6.78 14.68 -15.26
N GLN A 204 7.14 15.21 -16.44
CA GLN A 204 6.67 14.70 -17.73
C GLN A 204 7.19 13.29 -18.01
N LYS A 205 8.44 13.01 -17.65
CA LYS A 205 9.06 11.69 -17.82
C LYS A 205 8.37 10.62 -16.95
N GLU A 206 7.81 11.04 -15.81
CA GLU A 206 7.12 10.17 -14.86
C GLU A 206 5.63 9.96 -15.18
N CYS A 207 5.08 10.68 -16.14
CA CYS A 207 3.65 10.63 -16.47
C CYS A 207 3.30 9.52 -17.45
N ALA A 208 2.58 8.49 -16.99
CA ALA A 208 2.14 7.36 -17.82
C ALA A 208 1.13 7.76 -18.91
N ASN A 209 0.33 8.78 -18.62
CA ASN A 209 -0.84 9.13 -19.44
C ASN A 209 -0.60 10.35 -20.32
N ASN A 210 0.65 10.82 -20.43
CA ASN A 210 1.00 12.04 -21.15
C ASN A 210 0.19 13.27 -20.69
N GLY A 211 -0.25 13.28 -19.42
CA GLY A 211 -1.03 14.36 -18.84
C GLY A 211 -0.24 15.64 -18.55
N LEU A 212 1.08 15.65 -18.82
CA LEU A 212 1.93 16.81 -18.58
C LEU A 212 2.47 17.37 -19.89
N VAL A 213 2.14 18.63 -20.15
CA VAL A 213 2.47 19.34 -21.38
C VAL A 213 3.50 20.45 -21.09
N PHE A 214 4.55 20.51 -21.90
CA PHE A 214 5.54 21.57 -21.81
C PHE A 214 5.15 22.72 -22.74
N ASN A 215 4.90 23.90 -22.18
CA ASN A 215 4.69 25.11 -22.94
C ASN A 215 6.05 25.69 -23.35
N LYS A 216 6.29 25.81 -24.67
CA LYS A 216 7.55 26.31 -25.24
C LYS A 216 7.74 27.82 -25.03
N GLU A 217 6.64 28.58 -24.95
CA GLU A 217 6.66 30.05 -24.79
C GLU A 217 6.98 30.43 -23.34
N THR A 218 6.20 29.90 -22.40
CA THR A 218 6.40 30.20 -20.98
C THR A 218 7.55 29.40 -20.35
N LYS A 219 8.04 28.34 -21.02
CA LYS A 219 9.00 27.35 -20.51
C LYS A 219 8.55 26.69 -19.20
N LYS A 220 7.24 26.55 -19.02
CA LYS A 220 6.63 25.92 -17.85
C LYS A 220 5.90 24.63 -18.24
N MET A 221 5.62 23.81 -17.23
CA MET A 221 4.75 22.65 -17.38
C MET A 221 3.31 23.04 -17.09
N SER A 222 2.37 22.40 -17.77
CA SER A 222 0.93 22.42 -17.47
C SER A 222 0.37 21.00 -17.42
N ILE A 223 -0.81 20.84 -16.83
CA ILE A 223 -1.51 19.56 -16.78
C ILE A 223 -2.67 19.61 -17.78
N ASN A 224 -2.78 18.56 -18.57
CA ASN A 224 -3.96 18.33 -19.41
C ASN A 224 -4.96 17.48 -18.60
N PRO A 225 -6.12 18.05 -18.20
CA PRO A 225 -7.11 17.36 -17.39
C PRO A 225 -7.72 16.14 -18.08
N ASP A 226 -7.83 16.15 -19.42
CA ASP A 226 -8.46 15.08 -20.19
C ASP A 226 -7.62 13.79 -20.19
N THR A 227 -6.31 13.91 -19.98
CA THR A 227 -5.39 12.76 -19.96
C THR A 227 -4.79 12.49 -18.59
N CYS A 228 -4.95 13.41 -17.63
CA CYS A 228 -4.44 13.24 -16.27
C CYS A 228 -5.31 12.23 -15.49
N ALA A 229 -4.67 11.19 -14.94
CA ALA A 229 -5.35 10.21 -14.10
C ALA A 229 -5.36 10.57 -12.60
N GLY A 230 -4.86 11.76 -12.22
CA GLY A 230 -4.83 12.20 -10.82
C GLY A 230 -3.90 11.40 -9.88
N CYS A 231 -3.03 10.54 -10.40
CA CYS A 231 -2.22 9.60 -9.60
C CYS A 231 -1.15 10.24 -8.69
N GLY A 232 -0.89 11.55 -8.78
CA GLY A 232 0.06 12.29 -7.94
C GLY A 232 1.54 12.02 -8.18
N ARG A 233 1.92 11.07 -9.06
CA ARG A 233 3.33 10.69 -9.27
C ARG A 233 4.24 11.86 -9.66
N CYS A 234 3.69 12.83 -10.39
CA CYS A 234 4.39 14.04 -10.78
C CYS A 234 4.76 14.95 -9.58
N ILE A 235 4.03 14.85 -8.47
CA ILE A 235 4.30 15.59 -7.22
C ILE A 235 5.63 15.11 -6.64
N GLY A 236 5.77 13.81 -6.43
CA GLY A 236 7.03 13.23 -5.92
C GLY A 236 8.24 13.43 -6.84
N ALA A 237 8.01 13.62 -8.16
CA ALA A 237 9.09 13.91 -9.10
C ALA A 237 9.53 15.37 -9.14
N CYS A 238 8.80 16.28 -8.46
CA CYS A 238 9.04 17.72 -8.53
C CYS A 238 9.98 18.20 -7.43
N ASN A 239 11.25 18.42 -7.74
CA ASN A 239 12.24 18.95 -6.79
C ASN A 239 12.04 20.45 -6.42
N PHE A 240 10.98 21.08 -6.91
CA PHE A 240 10.74 22.52 -6.73
C PHE A 240 9.40 22.79 -6.03
N ASP A 241 8.74 21.75 -5.52
CA ASP A 241 7.43 21.82 -4.86
C ASP A 241 6.41 22.65 -5.67
N ALA A 242 6.48 22.49 -7.00
CA ALA A 242 5.65 23.24 -7.92
C ALA A 242 4.33 22.52 -8.25
N ILE A 243 4.16 21.25 -7.84
CA ILE A 243 3.00 20.43 -8.15
C ILE A 243 2.35 19.99 -6.86
N ALA A 244 1.06 20.29 -6.71
CA ALA A 244 0.29 19.91 -5.54
C ALA A 244 -1.18 19.67 -5.95
N PHE A 245 -1.95 18.99 -5.10
CA PHE A 245 -3.41 19.05 -5.20
C PHE A 245 -3.88 20.37 -4.59
N GLU A 246 -4.62 21.17 -5.34
CA GLU A 246 -5.25 22.39 -4.81
C GLU A 246 -6.51 22.07 -4.01
N ASN A 247 -7.13 20.93 -4.30
CA ASN A 247 -8.35 20.51 -3.64
C ASN A 247 -8.06 19.30 -2.75
N TYR A 248 -8.01 19.50 -1.43
CA TYR A 248 -7.87 18.42 -0.45
C TYR A 248 -9.01 17.39 -0.52
N THR A 249 -10.17 17.78 -1.04
CA THR A 249 -11.27 16.84 -1.32
C THR A 249 -10.83 15.72 -2.26
N ALA A 250 -9.92 15.97 -3.18
CA ALA A 250 -9.42 14.93 -4.10
C ALA A 250 -8.65 13.82 -3.38
N VAL A 251 -7.83 14.17 -2.38
CA VAL A 251 -7.08 13.21 -1.56
C VAL A 251 -8.04 12.44 -0.64
N GLU A 252 -9.01 13.13 -0.05
CA GLU A 252 -10.05 12.52 0.76
C GLU A 252 -10.89 11.53 -0.06
N ASN A 253 -11.30 11.90 -1.26
CA ASN A 253 -12.05 11.00 -2.15
C ASN A 253 -11.25 9.77 -2.53
N LEU A 254 -9.94 9.91 -2.83
CA LEU A 254 -9.05 8.77 -3.07
C LEU A 254 -9.00 7.84 -1.86
N ASN A 255 -8.88 8.40 -0.66
CA ASN A 255 -8.84 7.66 0.60
C ASN A 255 -10.16 6.90 0.84
N CYS A 256 -11.30 7.53 0.60
CA CYS A 256 -12.62 6.89 0.72
C CYS A 256 -12.77 5.74 -0.30
N ARG A 257 -12.42 5.98 -1.56
CA ARG A 257 -12.49 4.97 -2.62
C ARG A 257 -11.58 3.77 -2.34
N MET A 258 -10.39 3.99 -1.79
CA MET A 258 -9.51 2.89 -1.37
C MET A 258 -10.14 2.01 -0.30
N ALA A 259 -10.81 2.61 0.70
CA ALA A 259 -11.51 1.88 1.73
C ALA A 259 -12.68 1.05 1.14
N GLU A 260 -13.43 1.63 0.19
CA GLU A 260 -14.52 0.96 -0.48
C GLU A 260 -14.06 -0.18 -1.40
N TYR A 261 -12.97 0.01 -2.14
CA TYR A 261 -12.31 -1.06 -2.90
C TYR A 261 -11.80 -2.18 -1.99
N THR A 262 -11.25 -1.84 -0.82
CA THR A 262 -10.87 -2.84 0.19
C THR A 262 -12.06 -3.67 0.64
N LYS A 263 -13.18 -3.02 0.94
CA LYS A 263 -14.42 -3.68 1.34
C LYS A 263 -14.90 -4.67 0.28
N ALA A 264 -14.90 -4.29 -0.98
CA ALA A 264 -15.26 -5.18 -2.09
C ALA A 264 -14.38 -6.44 -2.15
N VAL A 265 -13.10 -6.33 -1.79
CA VAL A 265 -12.19 -7.49 -1.79
C VAL A 265 -12.44 -8.42 -0.62
N VAL A 266 -12.71 -7.89 0.57
CA VAL A 266 -12.70 -8.70 1.81
C VAL A 266 -14.08 -9.18 2.24
N ASP A 267 -15.16 -8.51 1.85
CA ASP A 267 -16.51 -8.87 2.28
C ASP A 267 -16.90 -10.27 1.77
N GLY A 268 -17.54 -11.04 2.65
CA GLY A 268 -18.19 -12.32 2.31
C GLY A 268 -17.26 -13.50 2.14
N ARG A 269 -15.96 -13.40 2.46
CA ARG A 269 -15.01 -14.52 2.43
C ARG A 269 -14.02 -14.51 3.58
N PRO A 270 -13.38 -15.66 3.91
CA PRO A 270 -12.34 -15.70 4.93
C PRO A 270 -11.14 -14.83 4.54
N THR A 271 -10.72 -13.95 5.45
CA THR A 271 -9.55 -13.08 5.25
C THR A 271 -8.65 -13.05 6.49
N PHE A 272 -7.37 -12.80 6.27
CA PHE A 272 -6.39 -12.59 7.34
C PHE A 272 -5.37 -11.53 6.93
N HIS A 273 -4.95 -10.68 7.85
CA HIS A 273 -4.16 -9.50 7.54
C HIS A 273 -2.88 -9.45 8.38
N ILE A 274 -1.76 -9.19 7.69
CA ILE A 274 -0.43 -9.14 8.27
C ILE A 274 0.23 -7.84 7.81
N SER A 275 0.77 -7.06 8.73
CA SER A 275 1.53 -5.84 8.44
C SER A 275 2.89 -5.88 9.13
N LEU A 276 3.94 -5.54 8.37
CA LEU A 276 5.29 -5.39 8.90
C LEU A 276 5.68 -3.90 8.85
N VAL A 277 5.96 -3.34 10.01
CA VAL A 277 6.44 -1.96 10.18
C VAL A 277 7.97 -2.02 10.25
N VAL A 278 8.58 -2.08 9.08
CA VAL A 278 10.03 -2.26 8.85
C VAL A 278 10.46 -1.41 7.67
N ASP A 279 11.68 -0.88 7.69
CA ASP A 279 12.22 -0.03 6.61
C ASP A 279 11.21 1.05 6.18
N VAL A 280 10.60 1.74 7.15
CA VAL A 280 9.51 2.70 6.95
C VAL A 280 10.04 3.92 6.20
N SER A 281 10.03 3.85 4.86
CA SER A 281 10.42 4.94 3.98
C SER A 281 9.34 6.02 3.91
N PRO A 282 9.68 7.27 3.54
CA PRO A 282 8.68 8.32 3.32
C PRO A 282 7.85 8.07 2.07
N ASN A 283 8.39 7.31 1.10
CA ASN A 283 7.80 7.04 -0.20
C ASN A 283 7.19 5.64 -0.29
N CYS A 284 6.23 5.49 -1.18
CA CYS A 284 5.63 4.19 -1.47
C CYS A 284 6.61 3.26 -2.20
N ASP A 285 6.51 1.93 -1.99
CA ASP A 285 7.25 0.91 -2.74
C ASP A 285 6.99 0.95 -4.26
N CYS A 286 6.03 1.76 -4.70
CA CYS A 286 5.75 2.00 -6.10
C CYS A 286 6.70 2.99 -6.78
N HIS A 287 7.61 3.60 -6.02
CA HIS A 287 8.72 4.41 -6.52
C HIS A 287 10.01 3.59 -6.56
N ALA A 288 10.86 3.85 -7.55
CA ALA A 288 12.19 3.25 -7.62
C ALA A 288 13.09 3.74 -6.47
N GLU A 289 12.91 4.99 -6.08
CA GLU A 289 13.58 5.67 -4.97
C GLU A 289 12.74 5.54 -3.68
N ASN A 290 13.21 4.78 -2.71
CA ASN A 290 12.53 4.63 -1.42
C ASN A 290 12.98 5.64 -0.36
N ASP A 291 14.16 6.23 -0.52
CA ASP A 291 14.82 7.07 0.48
C ASP A 291 15.14 6.34 1.80
N ALA A 292 15.79 7.03 2.72
CA ALA A 292 16.12 6.50 4.04
C ALA A 292 14.86 6.31 4.89
N PRO A 293 14.79 5.27 5.74
CA PRO A 293 13.70 5.10 6.67
C PRO A 293 13.54 6.32 7.60
N ILE A 294 12.30 6.74 7.81
CA ILE A 294 11.94 7.86 8.70
C ILE A 294 11.79 7.43 10.16
N LEU A 295 11.54 6.14 10.40
CA LEU A 295 11.34 5.51 11.71
C LEU A 295 12.17 4.24 11.83
N PRO A 296 12.58 3.84 13.05
CA PRO A 296 13.21 2.53 13.27
C PRO A 296 12.24 1.39 12.97
N ASN A 297 12.79 0.21 12.75
CA ASN A 297 11.99 -1.01 12.61
C ASN A 297 11.22 -1.28 13.91
N ILE A 298 9.89 -1.43 13.83
CA ILE A 298 9.02 -1.54 15.00
C ILE A 298 8.65 -3.00 15.25
N GLY A 299 8.02 -3.67 14.28
CA GLY A 299 7.58 -5.03 14.51
C GLY A 299 6.65 -5.57 13.42
N MET A 300 6.10 -6.73 13.72
CA MET A 300 5.15 -7.46 12.89
C MET A 300 3.80 -7.50 13.60
N PHE A 301 2.74 -7.27 12.87
CA PHE A 301 1.36 -7.21 13.36
C PHE A 301 0.48 -8.17 12.56
N ALA A 302 -0.53 -8.77 13.21
CA ALA A 302 -1.51 -9.64 12.55
C ALA A 302 -2.89 -9.48 13.18
N SER A 303 -3.94 -9.51 12.36
CA SER A 303 -5.34 -9.40 12.79
C SER A 303 -6.30 -9.92 11.72
N TYR A 304 -7.49 -10.31 12.16
CA TYR A 304 -8.65 -10.50 11.26
C TYR A 304 -9.27 -9.16 10.85
N ASP A 305 -9.15 -8.13 11.68
CA ASP A 305 -9.65 -6.78 11.41
C ASP A 305 -8.52 -5.93 10.83
N LEU A 306 -8.60 -5.66 9.54
CA LEU A 306 -7.58 -4.88 8.82
C LEU A 306 -7.57 -3.40 9.20
N LEU A 307 -8.70 -2.83 9.65
CA LEU A 307 -8.76 -1.44 10.11
C LEU A 307 -8.11 -1.29 11.48
N ALA A 308 -8.40 -2.21 12.41
CA ALA A 308 -7.70 -2.31 13.68
C ALA A 308 -6.19 -2.49 13.49
N LEU A 309 -5.80 -3.30 12.50
CA LEU A 309 -4.40 -3.54 12.13
C LEU A 309 -3.71 -2.25 11.67
N ASP A 310 -4.30 -1.50 10.74
CA ASP A 310 -3.73 -0.24 10.25
C ASP A 310 -3.69 0.82 11.36
N GLN A 311 -4.73 0.91 12.22
CA GLN A 311 -4.72 1.80 13.38
C GLN A 311 -3.58 1.44 14.36
N ALA A 312 -3.40 0.17 14.69
CA ALA A 312 -2.32 -0.27 15.58
C ALA A 312 -0.92 0.02 15.01
N CYS A 313 -0.75 -0.16 13.68
CA CYS A 313 0.51 0.15 13.00
C CYS A 313 0.82 1.65 13.03
N VAL A 314 -0.17 2.52 12.73
CA VAL A 314 0.05 3.97 12.77
C VAL A 314 0.31 4.47 14.18
N ASP A 315 -0.41 3.96 15.19
CA ASP A 315 -0.17 4.30 16.59
C ASP A 315 1.24 3.92 17.05
N ALA A 316 1.73 2.74 16.63
CA ALA A 316 3.08 2.31 16.90
C ALA A 316 4.13 3.22 16.22
N CYS A 317 3.85 3.67 14.99
CA CYS A 317 4.68 4.64 14.28
C CYS A 317 4.72 5.99 15.01
N MET A 318 3.56 6.51 15.44
CA MET A 318 3.50 7.80 16.17
C MET A 318 4.25 7.77 17.50
N ASN A 319 4.34 6.61 18.14
CA ASN A 319 5.10 6.42 19.39
C ASN A 319 6.61 6.18 19.17
N ALA A 320 7.06 6.00 17.93
CA ALA A 320 8.46 5.76 17.60
C ALA A 320 9.26 7.07 17.52
N THR A 321 10.55 7.00 17.85
CA THR A 321 11.44 8.16 17.72
C THR A 321 11.84 8.37 16.26
N PRO A 322 11.66 9.58 15.67
CA PRO A 322 12.09 9.89 14.32
C PRO A 322 13.59 9.67 14.11
N ILE A 323 13.96 9.17 12.94
CA ILE A 323 15.37 9.08 12.53
C ILE A 323 15.84 10.46 12.08
N ARG A 324 16.93 10.98 12.68
CA ARG A 324 17.45 12.32 12.40
C ARG A 324 17.86 12.52 10.95
N ASN A 325 18.56 11.56 10.38
CA ASN A 325 19.07 11.63 9.01
C ASN A 325 18.06 10.99 8.06
N SER A 326 16.89 11.62 7.96
CA SER A 326 15.76 11.18 7.13
C SER A 326 14.91 12.39 6.74
N GLN A 327 14.01 12.23 5.77
CA GLN A 327 13.08 13.29 5.35
C GLN A 327 12.29 13.87 6.55
N LEU A 328 11.79 13.02 7.45
CA LEU A 328 11.11 13.45 8.67
C LEU A 328 12.03 14.23 9.59
N GLY A 329 13.24 13.72 9.85
CA GLY A 329 14.22 14.38 10.71
C GLY A 329 14.67 15.73 10.16
N ASP A 330 14.87 15.82 8.84
CA ASP A 330 15.23 17.06 8.15
C ASP A 330 14.11 18.10 8.22
N ASN A 331 12.85 17.69 8.06
CA ASN A 331 11.70 18.58 8.19
C ASN A 331 11.58 19.11 9.62
N LEU A 332 11.63 18.25 10.63
CA LEU A 332 11.55 18.63 12.04
C LEU A 332 12.71 19.52 12.50
N ALA A 333 13.86 19.49 11.84
CA ALA A 333 15.01 20.33 12.14
C ALA A 333 14.93 21.74 11.53
N LYS A 334 13.99 22.02 10.61
CA LYS A 334 13.83 23.35 10.00
C LYS A 334 13.27 24.32 11.03
N LYS A 335 13.86 25.52 11.12
CA LYS A 335 13.52 26.55 12.12
C LYS A 335 12.05 26.98 12.11
N ASP A 336 11.44 27.03 10.94
CA ASP A 336 10.07 27.53 10.73
C ASP A 336 9.10 26.39 10.32
N PHE A 337 9.46 25.13 10.60
CA PHE A 337 8.60 24.01 10.30
C PHE A 337 7.46 23.90 11.33
N HIS A 338 6.24 23.77 10.87
CA HIS A 338 5.10 23.52 11.72
C HIS A 338 5.01 22.03 12.06
N ASP A 339 5.22 21.67 13.32
CA ASP A 339 5.06 20.29 13.79
C ASP A 339 3.57 19.95 13.93
N HIS A 340 3.09 19.05 13.10
CA HIS A 340 1.71 18.54 13.10
C HIS A 340 1.45 17.46 14.17
N HIS A 341 2.46 17.09 14.96
CA HIS A 341 2.42 15.95 15.89
C HIS A 341 2.02 14.63 15.21
N ASP A 342 2.42 14.49 13.95
CA ASP A 342 2.08 13.37 13.08
C ASP A 342 3.27 13.09 12.15
N HIS A 343 3.93 11.95 12.34
CA HIS A 343 5.18 11.64 11.64
C HIS A 343 4.99 11.55 10.12
N PHE A 344 3.84 11.07 9.65
CA PHE A 344 3.57 10.97 8.22
C PHE A 344 3.25 12.35 7.61
N THR A 345 2.41 13.14 8.27
CA THR A 345 2.15 14.52 7.86
C THR A 345 3.42 15.39 7.99
N ASN A 346 4.23 15.20 9.03
CA ASN A 346 5.51 15.90 9.16
C ASN A 346 6.53 15.48 8.10
N SER A 347 6.48 14.24 7.64
CA SER A 347 7.30 13.76 6.52
C SER A 347 6.83 14.36 5.19
N THR A 348 5.52 14.36 4.94
CA THR A 348 4.88 14.85 3.71
C THR A 348 3.65 15.68 4.05
N PRO A 349 3.81 17.03 4.25
CA PRO A 349 2.73 17.90 4.76
C PRO A 349 1.44 17.93 3.94
N GLU A 350 1.52 17.65 2.65
CA GLU A 350 0.37 17.63 1.74
C GLU A 350 -0.41 16.30 1.79
N SER A 351 0.08 15.32 2.55
CA SER A 351 -0.58 14.02 2.66
C SER A 351 -1.70 14.01 3.70
N GLU A 352 -2.69 13.14 3.50
CA GLU A 352 -3.82 12.97 4.39
C GLU A 352 -4.18 11.49 4.50
N TRP A 353 -4.31 10.93 5.71
CA TRP A 353 -4.61 9.53 5.96
C TRP A 353 -5.82 9.29 6.85
N LYS A 354 -6.23 10.30 7.65
CA LYS A 354 -7.26 10.14 8.69
C LYS A 354 -8.63 9.85 8.09
N THR A 355 -8.92 10.43 6.95
CA THR A 355 -10.16 10.20 6.19
C THR A 355 -10.29 8.73 5.76
N CYS A 356 -9.18 8.09 5.35
CA CYS A 356 -9.21 6.68 4.96
C CYS A 356 -9.71 5.79 6.09
N LEU A 357 -9.14 5.91 7.30
CA LEU A 357 -9.53 5.11 8.46
C LEU A 357 -10.95 5.45 8.95
N SER A 358 -11.29 6.74 8.96
CA SER A 358 -12.63 7.19 9.40
C SER A 358 -13.73 6.70 8.46
N HIS A 359 -13.47 6.75 7.14
CA HIS A 359 -14.43 6.24 6.15
C HIS A 359 -14.53 4.71 6.20
N ALA A 360 -13.41 4.01 6.36
CA ALA A 360 -13.37 2.56 6.53
C ALA A 360 -14.24 2.10 7.71
N GLU A 361 -14.14 2.79 8.85
CA GLU A 361 -14.99 2.52 10.01
C GLU A 361 -16.48 2.82 9.74
N LYS A 362 -16.77 3.96 9.10
CA LYS A 362 -18.13 4.38 8.73
C LYS A 362 -18.84 3.35 7.85
N ILE A 363 -18.15 2.78 6.88
CA ILE A 363 -18.73 1.77 5.97
C ILE A 363 -18.73 0.34 6.55
N GLY A 364 -18.28 0.18 7.79
CA GLY A 364 -18.26 -1.12 8.48
C GLY A 364 -17.17 -2.08 8.00
N LEU A 365 -16.02 -1.57 7.57
CA LEU A 365 -14.88 -2.39 7.15
C LEU A 365 -14.16 -3.02 8.35
N GLY A 366 -14.29 -2.45 9.54
CA GLY A 366 -13.68 -2.89 10.79
C GLY A 366 -13.86 -1.85 11.89
N SER A 367 -13.07 -1.94 12.95
CA SER A 367 -13.06 -1.00 14.06
C SER A 367 -11.67 -0.43 14.32
N ARG A 368 -11.60 0.87 14.63
CA ARG A 368 -10.35 1.52 15.09
C ARG A 368 -10.05 1.23 16.57
N ASP A 369 -11.04 0.73 17.31
CA ASP A 369 -10.85 0.35 18.72
C ASP A 369 -10.32 -1.08 18.82
N TYR A 370 -9.08 -1.23 19.29
CA TYR A 370 -8.40 -2.51 19.33
C TYR A 370 -7.78 -2.85 20.70
N GLU A 371 -7.49 -4.11 20.90
CA GLU A 371 -6.67 -4.65 21.98
C GLU A 371 -5.36 -5.16 21.39
N LEU A 372 -4.22 -4.61 21.85
CA LEU A 372 -2.90 -5.08 21.43
C LEU A 372 -2.46 -6.28 22.27
N VAL A 373 -2.34 -7.43 21.61
CA VAL A 373 -1.85 -8.70 22.21
C VAL A 373 -0.38 -8.89 21.85
N VAL A 374 0.51 -8.71 22.84
CA VAL A 374 1.96 -8.81 22.63
C VAL A 374 2.41 -10.27 22.73
N ILE A 375 2.97 -10.81 21.64
CA ILE A 375 3.58 -12.15 21.55
C ILE A 375 5.08 -12.02 21.81
N LYS A 376 5.57 -12.66 22.90
CA LYS A 376 6.97 -12.62 23.35
C LYS A 376 7.84 -13.69 22.70
#